data_f57a53c95e1394d92c422b973fbc7dc5
#
_entry.id   f57a53c95e1394d92c422b973fbc7dc5
#
_cell.length_a   1.000
_cell.length_b   1.000
_cell.length_c   1.000
_cell.angle_alpha   90.00
_cell.angle_beta   90.00
_cell.angle_gamma   90.00
#
_symmetry.space_group_name_H-M   'P 1'
#
loop_
_entity.id
_entity.type
_entity.pdbx_description
1 polymer ?
#
loop_
_entity_poly.entity_id
_entity_poly.type
_entity_poly.pdbx_seq_one_letter_code
_entity_poly.pdbx_strand_id
1 'polypeptide(L)'
;MARRPTIGSSLPLGLILLLLCSKIVAQDDDEPTSSAAQVSTAFTEAATGLTMERFFGARTTFGFAMTMPETPVDSFIGQMSFPLINGAGWGAIGLTGDMENNFFLAAWADGAGGVMASFRQGTNEDDPPEVVGNFAVRPIAEATAVNDSFLTFTFLCEGCMDSALGLGVEATGADGVMGWALSEQAVADPDSPDGQLGFHERGFGPFTMRLAQARSTSFEAVAAQAGAPIQASGNASPVALNVVGGEGGEGEDEDDDESEGAGGGNSGAGSSDGQEDDDDD
;
A
#
# COMPACT_ATOMS: atom_id res chain seq x y z
N MET A 1 -70.44 19.75 -33.23
CA MET A 1 -71.26 20.39 -32.20
C MET A 1 -70.43 20.43 -30.91
N ALA A 2 -69.84 21.58 -30.61
CA ALA A 2 -70.19 22.47 -29.48
C ALA A 2 -69.87 21.79 -28.12
N ARG A 3 -69.07 22.29 -27.20
CA ARG A 3 -68.72 23.65 -26.73
C ARG A 3 -67.53 23.54 -25.78
N ARG A 4 -66.66 24.54 -25.78
CA ARG A 4 -65.80 24.94 -24.63
C ARG A 4 -66.69 25.52 -23.49
N PRO A 5 -66.22 25.56 -22.25
CA PRO A 5 -65.70 26.84 -21.81
C PRO A 5 -64.42 26.79 -20.93
N THR A 6 -63.66 27.84 -21.07
CA THR A 6 -62.65 28.47 -20.24
C THR A 6 -63.18 28.91 -18.88
N ILE A 7 -62.37 28.78 -17.79
CA ILE A 7 -62.28 29.77 -16.72
C ILE A 7 -60.87 29.67 -16.11
N GLY A 8 -60.19 30.79 -16.12
CA GLY A 8 -58.95 31.07 -15.49
C GLY A 8 -59.06 31.40 -14.01
N SER A 9 -57.95 31.22 -13.32
CA SER A 9 -57.71 31.89 -12.04
C SER A 9 -56.20 32.08 -11.87
N SER A 10 -55.82 33.30 -11.94
CA SER A 10 -54.51 33.85 -11.58
C SER A 10 -54.43 34.01 -10.06
N LEU A 11 -53.33 33.59 -9.43
CA LEU A 11 -52.92 33.97 -8.10
C LEU A 11 -51.42 34.27 -8.05
N PRO A 12 -51.00 35.22 -7.18
CA PRO A 12 -49.81 36.02 -7.44
C PRO A 12 -48.54 35.45 -6.82
N LEU A 13 -47.50 35.86 -7.45
CA LEU A 13 -46.10 35.76 -7.11
C LEU A 13 -45.82 36.30 -5.69
N GLY A 14 -45.41 35.43 -4.80
CA GLY A 14 -44.79 35.77 -3.52
C GLY A 14 -43.35 35.39 -3.51
N LEU A 15 -42.46 36.30 -3.92
CA LEU A 15 -41.02 36.17 -3.89
C LEU A 15 -40.54 36.32 -2.45
N ILE A 16 -40.24 35.21 -1.77
CA ILE A 16 -39.51 35.21 -0.50
C ILE A 16 -38.08 34.79 -0.80
N LEU A 17 -37.22 35.80 -0.89
CA LEU A 17 -35.76 35.65 -1.01
C LEU A 17 -35.22 35.37 0.40
N LEU A 18 -35.06 34.09 0.75
CA LEU A 18 -34.32 33.67 1.93
C LEU A 18 -32.83 33.58 1.57
N LEU A 19 -32.08 34.60 1.97
CA LEU A 19 -30.61 34.55 1.98
C LEU A 19 -30.19 33.56 3.06
N LEU A 20 -29.91 32.33 2.67
CA LEU A 20 -29.12 31.39 3.45
C LEU A 20 -27.64 31.71 3.24
N CYS A 21 -27.06 32.48 4.17
CA CYS A 21 -25.62 32.55 4.36
C CYS A 21 -25.11 31.16 4.76
N SER A 22 -24.74 30.34 3.78
CA SER A 22 -23.96 29.14 4.04
C SER A 22 -22.56 29.59 4.43
N LYS A 23 -22.21 29.43 5.70
CA LYS A 23 -20.81 29.46 6.14
C LYS A 23 -20.12 28.31 5.43
N ILE A 24 -19.23 28.63 4.47
CA ILE A 24 -18.22 27.70 3.97
C ILE A 24 -17.26 27.52 5.15
N VAL A 25 -17.45 26.44 5.88
CA VAL A 25 -16.41 25.92 6.75
C VAL A 25 -15.38 25.35 5.79
N ALA A 26 -14.19 25.96 5.71
CA ALA A 26 -13.04 25.32 5.12
C ALA A 26 -12.85 24.01 5.91
N GLN A 27 -13.09 22.90 5.26
CA GLN A 27 -12.62 21.61 5.76
C GLN A 27 -11.10 21.66 5.62
N ASP A 28 -10.43 21.73 6.74
CA ASP A 28 -9.05 21.32 6.83
C ASP A 28 -9.00 19.89 6.27
N ASP A 29 -8.07 19.65 5.37
CA ASP A 29 -7.76 18.31 4.83
C ASP A 29 -7.14 17.48 5.97
N ASP A 30 -7.96 17.16 6.96
CA ASP A 30 -7.63 16.15 7.96
C ASP A 30 -7.60 14.80 7.25
N GLU A 31 -6.49 14.15 7.38
CA GLU A 31 -6.23 12.76 6.99
C GLU A 31 -7.47 11.87 7.18
N PRO A 32 -7.74 10.91 6.29
CA PRO A 32 -8.87 10.02 6.43
C PRO A 32 -8.68 9.09 7.64
N THR A 33 -8.94 9.62 8.82
CA THR A 33 -9.02 8.85 10.05
C THR A 33 -10.35 8.08 10.06
N SER A 34 -10.47 7.00 9.30
CA SER A 34 -11.30 5.89 9.73
C SER A 34 -10.94 4.61 8.97
N SER A 35 -10.17 3.77 9.59
CA SER A 35 -9.97 2.37 9.25
C SER A 35 -11.31 1.59 9.07
N ALA A 36 -12.41 2.07 9.62
CA ALA A 36 -13.73 1.47 9.51
C ALA A 36 -14.33 1.48 8.09
N ALA A 37 -13.89 2.40 7.21
CA ALA A 37 -14.38 2.50 5.82
C ALA A 37 -13.66 1.56 4.84
N GLN A 38 -12.61 0.86 5.28
CA GLN A 38 -11.77 0.04 4.44
C GLN A 38 -11.63 -1.39 4.99
N VAL A 39 -12.74 -2.01 5.33
CA VAL A 39 -12.79 -3.40 5.82
C VAL A 39 -13.05 -4.33 4.65
N SER A 40 -12.34 -5.48 4.61
CA SER A 40 -12.58 -6.53 3.63
C SER A 40 -13.98 -7.11 3.71
N THR A 41 -14.46 -7.65 2.61
CA THR A 41 -15.75 -8.33 2.49
C THR A 41 -15.59 -9.66 1.78
N ALA A 42 -16.55 -10.58 1.99
CA ALA A 42 -16.55 -11.86 1.31
C ALA A 42 -16.53 -11.70 -0.22
N PHE A 43 -15.69 -12.47 -0.87
CA PHE A 43 -15.46 -12.46 -2.31
C PHE A 43 -15.28 -13.89 -2.81
N THR A 44 -15.73 -14.17 -4.02
CA THR A 44 -15.44 -15.43 -4.71
C THR A 44 -14.66 -15.13 -5.99
N GLU A 45 -13.47 -15.70 -6.10
CA GLU A 45 -12.66 -15.61 -7.31
C GLU A 45 -13.32 -16.46 -8.42
N ALA A 46 -13.50 -15.86 -9.60
CA ALA A 46 -14.39 -16.42 -10.63
C ALA A 46 -13.81 -17.63 -11.37
N ALA A 47 -12.49 -17.68 -11.58
CA ALA A 47 -11.85 -18.73 -12.35
C ALA A 47 -11.72 -20.03 -11.55
N THR A 48 -11.32 -19.92 -10.28
CA THR A 48 -11.09 -21.07 -9.40
C THR A 48 -12.26 -21.39 -8.49
N GLY A 49 -13.23 -20.47 -8.33
CA GLY A 49 -14.30 -20.57 -7.35
C GLY A 49 -13.85 -20.39 -5.89
N LEU A 50 -12.63 -19.92 -5.68
CA LEU A 50 -12.04 -19.76 -4.35
C LEU A 50 -12.76 -18.71 -3.53
N THR A 51 -13.20 -19.07 -2.32
CA THR A 51 -13.76 -18.12 -1.37
C THR A 51 -12.64 -17.38 -0.66
N MET A 52 -12.72 -16.04 -0.63
CA MET A 52 -11.70 -15.14 -0.11
C MET A 52 -12.35 -13.98 0.67
N GLU A 53 -11.56 -13.25 1.41
CA GLU A 53 -11.88 -11.92 1.92
C GLU A 53 -11.19 -10.87 1.06
N ARG A 54 -11.92 -9.83 0.60
CA ARG A 54 -11.41 -8.82 -0.32
C ARG A 54 -11.56 -7.40 0.21
N PHE A 55 -10.48 -6.67 0.28
CA PHE A 55 -10.44 -5.23 0.31
C PHE A 55 -10.59 -4.66 -1.11
N PHE A 56 -11.32 -3.56 -1.27
CA PHE A 56 -11.47 -2.87 -2.55
C PHE A 56 -11.53 -1.36 -2.36
N GLY A 57 -10.52 -0.66 -2.84
CA GLY A 57 -10.45 0.80 -2.87
C GLY A 57 -11.28 1.37 -4.01
N ALA A 58 -12.49 1.84 -3.74
CA ALA A 58 -13.42 2.30 -4.78
C ALA A 58 -12.92 3.50 -5.61
N ARG A 59 -12.01 4.32 -5.07
CA ARG A 59 -11.43 5.48 -5.78
C ARG A 59 -10.29 5.09 -6.70
N THR A 60 -9.51 4.09 -6.31
CA THR A 60 -8.31 3.64 -7.02
C THR A 60 -8.56 2.41 -7.87
N THR A 61 -9.66 1.69 -7.61
CA THR A 61 -9.98 0.36 -8.15
C THR A 61 -8.90 -0.69 -7.84
N PHE A 62 -8.02 -0.41 -6.87
CA PHE A 62 -7.12 -1.40 -6.31
C PHE A 62 -7.91 -2.40 -5.46
N GLY A 63 -7.65 -3.67 -5.64
CA GLY A 63 -8.23 -4.74 -4.84
C GLY A 63 -7.19 -5.73 -4.38
N PHE A 64 -7.31 -6.17 -3.12
CA PHE A 64 -6.56 -7.29 -2.59
C PHE A 64 -7.51 -8.28 -1.91
N ALA A 65 -7.47 -9.53 -2.35
CA ALA A 65 -8.19 -10.63 -1.73
C ALA A 65 -7.23 -11.65 -1.15
N MET A 66 -7.60 -12.27 -0.04
CA MET A 66 -6.78 -13.25 0.66
C MET A 66 -7.63 -14.41 1.18
N THR A 67 -7.05 -15.60 1.18
CA THR A 67 -7.60 -16.76 1.87
C THR A 67 -6.50 -17.69 2.37
N MET A 68 -6.82 -18.45 3.40
CA MET A 68 -5.96 -19.45 4.03
C MET A 68 -6.69 -20.79 4.10
N PRO A 69 -6.02 -21.91 4.39
CA PRO A 69 -6.71 -23.16 4.71
C PRO A 69 -7.57 -23.01 5.97
N GLU A 70 -8.51 -23.92 6.20
CA GLU A 70 -9.37 -23.89 7.39
C GLU A 70 -8.57 -23.92 8.69
N THR A 71 -7.47 -24.65 8.71
CA THR A 71 -6.44 -24.58 9.76
C THR A 71 -5.27 -23.79 9.18
N PRO A 72 -5.05 -22.53 9.62
CA PRO A 72 -3.99 -21.70 9.07
C PRO A 72 -2.62 -22.31 9.24
N VAL A 73 -1.80 -22.12 8.22
CA VAL A 73 -0.38 -22.43 8.16
C VAL A 73 0.38 -21.16 7.77
N ASP A 74 1.67 -21.27 7.53
CA ASP A 74 2.55 -20.15 7.16
C ASP A 74 2.30 -19.57 5.75
N SER A 75 1.25 -20.04 5.06
CA SER A 75 0.99 -19.71 3.66
C SER A 75 -0.44 -19.23 3.45
N PHE A 76 -0.64 -18.36 2.43
CA PHE A 76 -1.95 -17.92 1.98
C PHE A 76 -2.02 -17.84 0.45
N ILE A 77 -3.22 -17.88 -0.12
CA ILE A 77 -3.47 -17.48 -1.50
C ILE A 77 -3.94 -16.04 -1.49
N GLY A 78 -3.25 -15.18 -2.26
CA GLY A 78 -3.59 -13.79 -2.49
C GLY A 78 -4.00 -13.50 -3.92
N GLN A 79 -4.81 -12.46 -4.13
CA GLN A 79 -5.10 -11.89 -5.44
C GLN A 79 -5.00 -10.38 -5.35
N MET A 80 -4.06 -9.79 -6.08
CA MET A 80 -4.02 -8.34 -6.35
C MET A 80 -4.73 -8.05 -7.67
N SER A 81 -5.44 -6.92 -7.72
CA SER A 81 -6.09 -6.45 -8.95
C SER A 81 -6.08 -4.93 -8.99
N PHE A 82 -5.60 -4.33 -10.09
CA PHE A 82 -5.48 -2.88 -10.20
C PHE A 82 -5.39 -2.42 -11.66
N PRO A 83 -5.74 -1.13 -11.94
CA PRO A 83 -5.64 -0.57 -13.27
C PRO A 83 -4.19 -0.35 -13.66
N LEU A 84 -3.93 -0.47 -14.97
CA LEU A 84 -2.69 -0.08 -15.63
C LEU A 84 -2.97 1.06 -16.62
N ILE A 85 -1.98 1.90 -16.87
CA ILE A 85 -2.04 2.95 -17.88
C ILE A 85 -1.11 2.57 -19.04
N ASN A 86 -1.69 2.12 -20.15
CA ASN A 86 -0.94 1.60 -21.30
C ASN A 86 0.06 0.51 -20.92
N GLY A 87 -0.34 -0.39 -20.04
CA GLY A 87 0.51 -1.47 -19.51
C GLY A 87 1.46 -1.05 -18.39
N ALA A 88 1.53 0.24 -18.03
CA ALA A 88 2.36 0.76 -16.94
C ALA A 88 1.60 0.82 -15.61
N GLY A 89 2.35 0.69 -14.54
CA GLY A 89 1.85 0.75 -13.16
C GLY A 89 2.29 -0.44 -12.34
N TRP A 90 2.24 -0.27 -11.01
CA TRP A 90 2.51 -1.34 -10.05
C TRP A 90 1.57 -1.22 -8.85
N GLY A 91 1.28 -2.34 -8.23
CA GLY A 91 0.51 -2.42 -7.00
C GLY A 91 1.24 -3.25 -5.96
N ALA A 92 1.04 -2.95 -4.69
CA ALA A 92 1.66 -3.69 -3.61
C ALA A 92 0.73 -3.94 -2.43
N ILE A 93 1.03 -4.99 -1.66
CA ILE A 93 0.43 -5.28 -0.36
C ILE A 93 1.52 -5.49 0.69
N GLY A 94 1.34 -4.87 1.84
CA GLY A 94 2.16 -5.08 3.04
C GLY A 94 1.43 -5.91 4.07
N LEU A 95 2.18 -6.67 4.85
CA LEU A 95 1.62 -7.51 5.91
C LEU A 95 1.29 -6.72 7.19
N THR A 96 1.69 -5.45 7.24
CA THR A 96 1.30 -4.48 8.27
C THR A 96 0.69 -3.24 7.61
N GLY A 97 0.11 -2.32 8.42
CA GLY A 97 -0.43 -1.06 7.93
C GLY A 97 0.60 0.03 7.68
N ASP A 98 1.83 -0.16 8.17
CA ASP A 98 2.91 0.82 8.09
C ASP A 98 3.74 0.63 6.82
N MET A 99 4.41 1.68 6.39
CA MET A 99 5.29 1.66 5.21
C MET A 99 6.75 1.38 5.60
N GLU A 100 7.26 2.08 6.59
CA GLU A 100 8.66 1.95 7.01
C GLU A 100 8.95 0.58 7.63
N ASN A 101 10.08 0.02 7.24
CA ASN A 101 10.53 -1.33 7.64
C ASN A 101 9.52 -2.45 7.34
N ASN A 102 8.46 -2.14 6.61
CA ASN A 102 7.45 -3.12 6.25
C ASN A 102 7.96 -4.06 5.15
N PHE A 103 7.64 -5.33 5.32
CA PHE A 103 7.76 -6.34 4.28
C PHE A 103 6.51 -6.33 3.41
N PHE A 104 6.67 -6.27 2.10
CA PHE A 104 5.56 -6.24 1.17
C PHE A 104 5.87 -6.95 -0.15
N LEU A 105 4.81 -7.35 -0.83
CA LEU A 105 4.84 -7.91 -2.18
C LEU A 105 4.36 -6.86 -3.18
N ALA A 106 5.21 -6.48 -4.11
CA ALA A 106 4.84 -5.67 -5.27
C ALA A 106 4.62 -6.54 -6.51
N ALA A 107 3.73 -6.10 -7.42
CA ALA A 107 3.49 -6.75 -8.70
C ALA A 107 3.26 -5.72 -9.81
N TRP A 108 3.65 -6.06 -11.05
CA TRP A 108 3.51 -5.23 -12.25
C TRP A 108 3.49 -6.09 -13.51
N ALA A 109 3.17 -5.49 -14.65
CA ALA A 109 3.26 -6.18 -15.94
C ALA A 109 4.74 -6.32 -16.36
N ASP A 110 5.17 -7.51 -16.76
CA ASP A 110 6.57 -7.83 -17.10
C ASP A 110 7.00 -7.30 -18.50
N GLY A 111 6.12 -6.61 -19.21
CA GLY A 111 6.34 -6.14 -20.57
C GLY A 111 6.28 -7.22 -21.66
N ALA A 112 6.19 -8.50 -21.29
CA ALA A 112 6.10 -9.65 -22.20
C ALA A 112 4.70 -10.30 -22.20
N GLY A 113 3.75 -9.72 -21.47
CA GLY A 113 2.39 -10.21 -21.35
C GLY A 113 2.14 -11.09 -20.13
N GLY A 114 3.10 -11.17 -19.23
CA GLY A 114 3.03 -11.82 -17.92
C GLY A 114 3.04 -10.81 -16.77
N VAL A 115 3.12 -11.35 -15.56
CA VAL A 115 3.21 -10.59 -14.33
C VAL A 115 4.54 -10.88 -13.65
N MET A 116 5.28 -9.81 -13.33
CA MET A 116 6.40 -9.83 -12.42
C MET A 116 5.91 -9.52 -11.01
N ALA A 117 6.52 -10.15 -10.02
CA ALA A 117 6.29 -9.83 -8.62
C ALA A 117 7.59 -9.99 -7.83
N SER A 118 7.75 -9.16 -6.81
CA SER A 118 8.96 -9.09 -6.02
C SER A 118 8.64 -8.74 -4.58
N PHE A 119 9.31 -9.42 -3.65
CA PHE A 119 9.28 -9.04 -2.25
C PHE A 119 10.23 -7.89 -2.00
N ARG A 120 9.74 -6.90 -1.30
CA ARG A 120 10.46 -5.68 -0.98
C ARG A 120 10.39 -5.38 0.50
N GLN A 121 11.33 -4.58 0.97
CA GLN A 121 11.29 -4.03 2.32
C GLN A 121 11.46 -2.51 2.27
N GLY A 122 10.48 -1.80 2.80
CA GLY A 122 10.46 -0.34 2.85
C GLY A 122 11.52 0.15 3.84
N THR A 123 12.58 0.75 3.35
CA THR A 123 13.61 1.41 4.17
C THR A 123 13.51 2.92 4.07
N ASN A 124 12.82 3.41 3.06
CA ASN A 124 12.52 4.81 2.77
C ASN A 124 11.35 4.88 1.76
N GLU A 125 10.99 6.05 1.29
CA GLU A 125 9.88 6.28 0.36
C GLU A 125 10.21 5.92 -1.09
N ASP A 126 11.49 5.81 -1.44
CA ASP A 126 11.98 5.65 -2.81
C ASP A 126 12.60 4.27 -3.02
N ASP A 127 12.18 3.59 -4.08
CA ASP A 127 12.76 2.35 -4.62
C ASP A 127 13.17 1.34 -3.53
N PRO A 128 12.22 0.78 -2.77
CA PRO A 128 12.50 -0.15 -1.71
C PRO A 128 13.23 -1.40 -2.25
N PRO A 129 14.32 -1.83 -1.59
CA PRO A 129 15.16 -2.92 -2.09
C PRO A 129 14.41 -4.25 -2.14
N GLU A 130 14.75 -5.06 -3.14
CA GLU A 130 14.33 -6.45 -3.21
C GLU A 130 14.94 -7.27 -2.08
N VAL A 131 14.09 -8.13 -1.47
CA VAL A 131 14.52 -8.98 -0.36
C VAL A 131 14.20 -10.46 -0.60
N VAL A 132 15.01 -11.30 0.02
CA VAL A 132 14.87 -12.77 0.02
C VAL A 132 14.85 -13.32 1.44
N GLY A 133 14.19 -14.47 1.60
CA GLY A 133 14.05 -15.16 2.88
C GLY A 133 13.46 -16.56 2.69
N ASN A 134 12.86 -17.08 3.75
CA ASN A 134 12.17 -18.38 3.70
C ASN A 134 10.70 -18.22 3.22
N PHE A 135 10.50 -17.40 2.20
CA PHE A 135 9.20 -17.15 1.59
C PHE A 135 9.32 -17.21 0.06
N ALA A 136 8.20 -17.48 -0.59
CA ALA A 136 8.14 -17.52 -2.04
C ALA A 136 6.77 -17.10 -2.56
N VAL A 137 6.73 -16.43 -3.71
CA VAL A 137 5.51 -16.13 -4.44
C VAL A 137 5.42 -17.01 -5.68
N ARG A 138 4.31 -17.75 -5.81
CA ARG A 138 4.09 -18.70 -6.91
C ARG A 138 2.80 -18.34 -7.65
N PRO A 139 2.87 -17.93 -8.93
CA PRO A 139 1.70 -17.55 -9.71
C PRO A 139 0.69 -18.71 -9.85
N ILE A 140 -0.60 -18.38 -9.77
CA ILE A 140 -1.70 -19.28 -10.15
C ILE A 140 -2.24 -18.78 -11.49
N ALA A 141 -1.77 -19.40 -12.58
CA ALA A 141 -1.96 -18.91 -13.93
C ALA A 141 -3.43 -18.83 -14.36
N GLU A 142 -4.28 -19.76 -13.91
CA GLU A 142 -5.70 -19.81 -14.27
C GLU A 142 -6.47 -18.55 -13.82
N ALA A 143 -6.05 -17.93 -12.71
CA ALA A 143 -6.65 -16.73 -12.14
C ALA A 143 -5.76 -15.49 -12.23
N THR A 144 -4.75 -15.52 -13.12
CA THR A 144 -3.84 -14.40 -13.40
C THR A 144 -4.08 -13.90 -14.82
N ALA A 145 -4.25 -12.60 -14.98
CA ALA A 145 -4.45 -11.95 -16.29
C ALA A 145 -3.86 -10.55 -16.28
N VAL A 146 -3.25 -10.16 -17.40
CA VAL A 146 -2.72 -8.82 -17.62
C VAL A 146 -3.03 -8.36 -19.05
N ASN A 147 -3.38 -7.08 -19.18
CA ASN A 147 -3.50 -6.37 -20.44
C ASN A 147 -3.11 -4.91 -20.25
N ASP A 148 -3.19 -4.08 -21.30
CA ASP A 148 -2.77 -2.68 -21.25
C ASP A 148 -3.52 -1.80 -20.24
N SER A 149 -4.66 -2.25 -19.73
CA SER A 149 -5.52 -1.46 -18.86
C SER A 149 -5.71 -2.02 -17.45
N PHE A 150 -5.41 -3.30 -17.23
CA PHE A 150 -5.68 -3.95 -15.96
C PHE A 150 -4.79 -5.17 -15.71
N LEU A 151 -4.41 -5.35 -14.47
CA LEU A 151 -3.68 -6.51 -13.98
C LEU A 151 -4.49 -7.20 -12.89
N THR A 152 -4.60 -8.52 -12.98
CA THR A 152 -5.04 -9.42 -11.92
C THR A 152 -3.96 -10.45 -11.71
N PHE A 153 -3.43 -10.53 -10.52
CA PHE A 153 -2.38 -11.47 -10.14
C PHE A 153 -2.82 -12.31 -8.96
N THR A 154 -3.06 -13.60 -9.21
CA THR A 154 -3.38 -14.57 -8.17
C THR A 154 -2.16 -15.44 -7.90
N PHE A 155 -1.84 -15.64 -6.63
CA PHE A 155 -0.59 -16.28 -6.23
C PHE A 155 -0.73 -17.03 -4.91
N LEU A 156 0.08 -18.06 -4.74
CA LEU A 156 0.38 -18.68 -3.45
C LEU A 156 1.60 -17.97 -2.85
N CYS A 157 1.46 -17.46 -1.62
CA CYS A 157 2.55 -16.90 -0.81
C CYS A 157 2.95 -17.95 0.21
N GLU A 158 4.06 -18.64 -0.02
CA GLU A 158 4.59 -19.68 0.87
C GLU A 158 5.54 -19.04 1.90
N GLY A 159 5.43 -19.42 3.17
CA GLY A 159 6.27 -18.88 4.25
C GLY A 159 6.04 -17.40 4.55
N CYS A 160 4.93 -16.83 4.10
CA CYS A 160 4.65 -15.40 4.26
C CYS A 160 3.93 -15.05 5.56
N MET A 161 3.30 -16.03 6.22
CA MET A 161 2.60 -15.85 7.50
C MET A 161 3.55 -16.08 8.66
N ASP A 162 4.49 -15.16 8.80
CA ASP A 162 5.50 -15.13 9.86
C ASP A 162 5.40 -13.78 10.59
N SER A 163 5.29 -13.80 11.91
CA SER A 163 5.21 -12.57 12.74
C SER A 163 6.45 -11.67 12.57
N ALA A 164 7.60 -12.26 12.25
CA ALA A 164 8.80 -11.49 11.96
C ALA A 164 8.72 -10.71 10.63
N LEU A 165 7.79 -11.08 9.74
CA LEU A 165 7.48 -10.36 8.50
C LEU A 165 6.28 -9.39 8.67
N GLY A 166 5.67 -9.37 9.86
CA GLY A 166 4.58 -8.47 10.20
C GLY A 166 3.22 -9.14 10.47
N LEU A 167 2.94 -10.32 9.91
CA LEU A 167 1.68 -11.02 10.10
C LEU A 167 1.92 -12.53 10.31
N GLY A 168 1.81 -12.98 11.55
CA GLY A 168 1.97 -14.39 11.89
C GLY A 168 0.67 -15.19 11.88
N VAL A 169 0.80 -16.50 11.87
CA VAL A 169 -0.33 -17.46 11.91
C VAL A 169 -1.21 -17.24 13.14
N GLU A 170 -0.61 -16.87 14.27
CA GLU A 170 -1.30 -16.61 15.55
C GLU A 170 -2.28 -15.43 15.48
N ALA A 171 -2.03 -14.44 14.59
CA ALA A 171 -2.90 -13.29 14.42
C ALA A 171 -4.16 -13.60 13.59
N THR A 172 -4.24 -14.76 12.94
CA THR A 172 -5.30 -15.07 11.97
C THR A 172 -6.66 -15.39 12.59
N GLY A 173 -6.76 -15.44 13.90
CA GLY A 173 -8.03 -15.61 14.63
C GLY A 173 -8.88 -14.34 14.77
N ALA A 174 -8.35 -13.18 14.36
CA ALA A 174 -8.99 -11.88 14.46
C ALA A 174 -8.90 -11.11 13.14
N ASP A 175 -9.27 -9.83 13.15
CA ASP A 175 -9.02 -8.92 12.04
C ASP A 175 -7.55 -8.44 12.10
N GLY A 176 -6.93 -8.26 10.94
CA GLY A 176 -5.57 -7.73 10.82
C GLY A 176 -5.52 -6.43 10.03
N VAL A 177 -4.60 -5.54 10.37
CA VAL A 177 -4.33 -4.33 9.59
C VAL A 177 -3.22 -4.65 8.60
N MET A 178 -3.50 -4.42 7.31
CA MET A 178 -2.56 -4.61 6.21
C MET A 178 -2.42 -3.29 5.44
N GLY A 179 -1.34 -3.15 4.66
CA GLY A 179 -1.09 -1.97 3.83
C GLY A 179 -1.27 -2.27 2.35
N TRP A 180 -1.56 -1.23 1.58
CA TRP A 180 -1.58 -1.27 0.12
C TRP A 180 -0.92 -0.02 -0.47
N ALA A 181 -0.39 -0.15 -1.68
CA ALA A 181 0.12 0.97 -2.47
C ALA A 181 -0.20 0.76 -3.95
N LEU A 182 -0.34 1.86 -4.70
CA LEU A 182 -0.63 1.86 -6.14
C LEU A 182 0.08 3.01 -6.84
N SER A 183 0.70 2.72 -7.98
CA SER A 183 1.31 3.69 -8.89
C SER A 183 0.86 3.44 -10.33
N GLU A 184 0.76 4.50 -11.13
CA GLU A 184 0.57 4.43 -12.60
C GLU A 184 1.91 4.59 -13.35
N GLN A 185 3.01 4.82 -12.63
CA GLN A 185 4.34 4.96 -13.22
C GLN A 185 4.85 3.60 -13.71
N ALA A 186 5.53 3.61 -14.84
CA ALA A 186 6.18 2.42 -15.35
C ALA A 186 7.30 1.98 -14.40
N VAL A 187 7.39 0.69 -14.13
CA VAL A 187 8.55 0.09 -13.47
C VAL A 187 9.72 0.10 -14.47
N ALA A 188 10.88 0.60 -14.05
CA ALA A 188 12.08 0.50 -14.86
C ALA A 188 12.62 -0.94 -14.81
N ASP A 189 13.02 -1.49 -15.96
CA ASP A 189 13.40 -2.89 -16.11
C ASP A 189 12.31 -3.88 -15.66
N PRO A 190 11.10 -3.83 -16.26
CA PRO A 190 9.93 -4.55 -15.79
C PRO A 190 10.05 -6.09 -15.92
N ASP A 191 11.00 -6.60 -16.66
CA ASP A 191 11.31 -8.03 -16.82
C ASP A 191 12.23 -8.57 -15.71
N SER A 192 12.65 -7.69 -14.78
CA SER A 192 13.49 -8.05 -13.64
C SER A 192 12.76 -7.89 -12.30
N PRO A 193 12.90 -8.84 -11.36
CA PRO A 193 12.29 -8.71 -10.03
C PRO A 193 12.88 -7.58 -9.19
N ASP A 194 14.07 -7.05 -9.51
CA ASP A 194 14.66 -5.84 -8.92
C ASP A 194 14.33 -4.55 -9.69
N GLY A 195 13.37 -4.60 -10.64
CA GLY A 195 12.90 -3.43 -11.37
C GLY A 195 12.53 -2.28 -10.43
N GLN A 196 12.94 -1.05 -10.78
CA GLN A 196 12.78 0.11 -9.91
C GLN A 196 11.31 0.55 -9.80
N LEU A 197 10.83 0.63 -8.57
CA LEU A 197 9.50 1.12 -8.25
C LEU A 197 9.57 2.64 -8.01
N GLY A 198 8.77 3.42 -8.77
CA GLY A 198 8.59 4.84 -8.49
C GLY A 198 7.67 5.07 -7.28
N PHE A 199 7.42 6.34 -6.95
CA PHE A 199 6.48 6.72 -5.90
C PHE A 199 5.05 6.23 -6.19
N HIS A 200 4.28 5.92 -5.16
CA HIS A 200 2.91 5.41 -5.22
C HIS A 200 1.86 6.54 -5.29
N GLU A 201 1.94 7.38 -6.31
CA GLU A 201 1.16 8.63 -6.46
C GLU A 201 -0.35 8.43 -6.58
N ARG A 202 -0.80 7.21 -6.88
CA ARG A 202 -2.24 6.91 -6.99
C ARG A 202 -2.89 6.62 -5.65
N GLY A 203 -2.08 6.35 -4.63
CA GLY A 203 -2.53 6.17 -3.28
C GLY A 203 -1.91 4.99 -2.57
N PHE A 204 -2.06 5.04 -1.28
CA PHE A 204 -1.60 4.05 -0.33
C PHE A 204 -2.39 4.16 0.97
N GLY A 205 -2.20 3.24 1.87
CA GLY A 205 -2.75 3.33 3.21
C GLY A 205 -3.09 1.97 3.82
N PRO A 206 -3.53 1.97 5.08
CA PRO A 206 -3.96 0.78 5.76
C PRO A 206 -5.38 0.37 5.35
N PHE A 207 -5.67 -0.92 5.51
CA PHE A 207 -7.01 -1.49 5.46
C PHE A 207 -7.14 -2.64 6.45
N THR A 208 -8.38 -2.96 6.82
CA THR A 208 -8.66 -4.08 7.74
C THR A 208 -9.03 -5.33 6.94
N MET A 209 -8.23 -6.39 7.08
CA MET A 209 -8.51 -7.72 6.56
C MET A 209 -9.18 -8.57 7.63
N ARG A 210 -10.37 -9.11 7.36
CA ARG A 210 -11.08 -10.03 8.25
C ARG A 210 -10.43 -11.42 8.19
N LEU A 211 -9.26 -11.57 8.78
CA LEU A 211 -8.44 -12.78 8.68
C LEU A 211 -9.16 -14.02 9.22
N ALA A 212 -9.97 -13.87 10.27
CA ALA A 212 -10.77 -14.98 10.79
C ALA A 212 -11.79 -15.53 9.79
N GLN A 213 -12.20 -14.71 8.80
CA GLN A 213 -13.15 -15.06 7.74
C GLN A 213 -12.43 -15.53 6.46
N ALA A 214 -11.15 -15.22 6.29
CA ALA A 214 -10.35 -15.56 5.13
C ALA A 214 -9.95 -17.03 5.14
N ARG A 215 -10.94 -17.93 5.00
CA ARG A 215 -10.77 -19.39 5.02
C ARG A 215 -11.45 -20.03 3.82
N SER A 216 -10.82 -21.09 3.28
CA SER A 216 -11.43 -21.87 2.21
C SER A 216 -11.09 -23.35 2.32
N THR A 217 -12.11 -24.19 2.21
CA THR A 217 -11.96 -25.65 2.06
C THR A 217 -11.32 -26.04 0.74
N SER A 218 -11.34 -25.13 -0.26
CA SER A 218 -10.73 -25.36 -1.58
C SER A 218 -9.27 -24.88 -1.66
N PHE A 219 -8.71 -24.38 -0.56
CA PHE A 219 -7.36 -23.82 -0.52
C PHE A 219 -6.32 -24.79 -1.11
N GLU A 220 -6.24 -26.02 -0.61
CA GLU A 220 -5.25 -27.00 -1.03
C GLU A 220 -5.36 -27.35 -2.52
N ALA A 221 -6.58 -27.46 -3.02
CA ALA A 221 -6.82 -27.77 -4.43
C ALA A 221 -6.36 -26.66 -5.36
N VAL A 222 -6.50 -25.40 -4.94
CA VAL A 222 -6.04 -24.23 -5.72
C VAL A 222 -4.55 -23.99 -5.52
N ALA A 223 -4.03 -24.13 -4.30
CA ALA A 223 -2.60 -24.02 -4.01
C ALA A 223 -1.77 -25.02 -4.84
N ALA A 224 -2.29 -26.23 -5.08
CA ALA A 224 -1.65 -27.24 -5.91
C ALA A 224 -1.50 -26.84 -7.39
N GLN A 225 -2.22 -25.80 -7.86
CA GLN A 225 -2.11 -25.25 -9.22
C GLN A 225 -1.02 -24.17 -9.34
N ALA A 226 -0.41 -23.75 -8.22
CA ALA A 226 0.62 -22.75 -8.23
C ALA A 226 1.85 -23.21 -9.03
N GLY A 227 2.31 -22.35 -9.91
CA GLY A 227 3.47 -22.58 -10.79
C GLY A 227 4.80 -22.61 -10.03
N ALA A 228 5.89 -22.50 -10.75
CA ALA A 228 7.21 -22.31 -10.14
C ALA A 228 7.28 -20.96 -9.41
N PRO A 229 8.03 -20.84 -8.31
CA PRO A 229 8.24 -19.56 -7.65
C PRO A 229 8.92 -18.55 -8.58
N ILE A 230 8.52 -17.30 -8.51
CA ILE A 230 9.23 -16.19 -9.14
C ILE A 230 10.59 -16.10 -8.44
N GLN A 231 11.65 -16.15 -9.24
CA GLN A 231 13.01 -16.13 -8.70
C GLN A 231 13.42 -14.69 -8.40
N ALA A 232 14.05 -14.49 -7.24
CA ALA A 232 14.67 -13.22 -6.94
C ALA A 232 15.87 -12.93 -7.86
N SER A 233 16.19 -11.65 -8.02
CA SER A 233 17.39 -11.22 -8.73
C SER A 233 18.69 -11.59 -7.99
N GLY A 234 19.81 -11.45 -8.66
CA GLY A 234 21.12 -11.59 -8.01
C GLY A 234 21.47 -10.46 -7.06
N ASN A 235 20.66 -9.38 -7.04
CA ASN A 235 20.86 -8.18 -6.22
C ASN A 235 20.05 -8.20 -4.93
N ALA A 236 19.12 -9.15 -4.78
CA ALA A 236 18.25 -9.24 -3.61
C ALA A 236 19.06 -9.43 -2.31
N SER A 237 18.66 -8.70 -1.28
CA SER A 237 19.28 -8.77 0.06
C SER A 237 18.46 -9.65 1.00
N PRO A 238 19.07 -10.28 2.02
CA PRO A 238 18.26 -10.92 3.07
C PRO A 238 17.29 -9.94 3.72
N VAL A 239 16.04 -10.37 3.93
CA VAL A 239 15.06 -9.56 4.64
C VAL A 239 15.54 -9.27 6.07
N ALA A 240 15.42 -8.01 6.51
CA ALA A 240 15.64 -7.66 7.91
C ALA A 240 14.38 -8.04 8.70
N LEU A 241 14.47 -9.07 9.54
CA LEU A 241 13.36 -9.53 10.35
C LEU A 241 13.10 -8.55 11.50
N ASN A 242 11.85 -8.17 11.71
CA ASN A 242 11.42 -7.45 12.88
C ASN A 242 11.47 -8.42 14.07
N VAL A 243 12.44 -8.25 14.95
CA VAL A 243 12.49 -9.01 16.20
C VAL A 243 11.38 -8.49 17.10
N VAL A 244 10.24 -9.17 17.11
CA VAL A 244 9.16 -8.90 18.08
C VAL A 244 9.65 -9.36 19.45
N GLY A 245 10.27 -8.47 20.21
CA GLY A 245 10.77 -8.78 21.55
C GLY A 245 11.84 -7.79 22.02
N GLY A 246 11.45 -6.57 22.27
CA GLY A 246 12.27 -5.57 22.94
C GLY A 246 11.39 -4.41 23.35
N GLU A 247 11.20 -4.30 24.66
CA GLU A 247 10.50 -3.24 25.35
C GLU A 247 10.80 -1.87 24.75
N GLY A 248 9.76 -1.03 24.67
CA GLY A 248 9.87 0.35 24.20
C GLY A 248 11.08 1.06 24.81
N GLY A 249 11.99 1.46 23.95
CA GLY A 249 12.96 2.46 24.28
C GLY A 249 12.20 3.75 24.52
N GLU A 250 11.98 4.08 25.79
CA GLU A 250 11.62 5.42 26.19
C GLU A 250 12.73 6.33 25.68
N GLY A 251 12.42 7.15 24.68
CA GLY A 251 13.30 8.24 24.27
C GLY A 251 13.46 9.15 25.47
N GLU A 252 14.62 9.12 26.06
CA GLU A 252 15.04 10.18 27.00
C GLU A 252 15.19 11.44 26.16
N ASP A 253 14.17 12.31 26.27
CA ASP A 253 14.26 13.71 25.88
C ASP A 253 15.33 14.33 26.76
N GLU A 254 16.57 14.43 26.28
CA GLU A 254 17.60 15.27 26.90
C GLU A 254 17.19 16.73 26.67
N ASP A 255 16.47 17.28 27.64
CA ASP A 255 16.28 18.72 27.81
C ASP A 255 17.67 19.35 28.07
N ASP A 256 18.28 19.91 27.02
CA ASP A 256 19.42 20.81 27.13
C ASP A 256 18.96 22.13 27.82
N ASP A 257 19.05 22.14 29.16
CA ASP A 257 18.86 23.32 29.99
C ASP A 257 20.09 24.24 29.85
N GLU A 258 19.92 25.28 29.01
CA GLU A 258 20.91 26.38 28.91
C GLU A 258 20.99 27.15 30.19
N SER A 259 21.97 26.82 31.07
CA SER A 259 22.32 27.68 32.17
C SER A 259 23.34 28.74 31.73
N GLU A 260 22.87 29.99 31.64
CA GLU A 260 23.72 31.17 31.58
C GLU A 260 24.65 31.29 32.82
N GLY A 261 25.98 31.26 32.56
CA GLY A 261 27.03 31.53 33.54
C GLY A 261 27.96 32.60 33.02
N ALA A 262 27.78 33.83 33.54
CA ALA A 262 28.66 34.98 33.30
C ALA A 262 30.03 34.82 33.91
N GLY A 263 31.09 35.27 33.21
CA GLY A 263 32.37 35.61 33.90
C GLY A 263 33.62 35.67 33.04
N GLY A 264 33.99 36.86 32.61
CA GLY A 264 35.32 37.41 32.83
C GLY A 264 36.50 37.09 31.93
N GLY A 265 36.83 38.01 31.01
CA GLY A 265 38.17 38.67 30.98
C GLY A 265 39.31 37.93 30.27
N ASN A 266 39.84 38.47 29.23
CA ASN A 266 41.10 39.16 29.04
C ASN A 266 41.78 38.92 27.66
N SER A 267 42.02 40.01 27.02
CA SER A 267 43.11 40.43 26.10
C SER A 267 44.06 39.40 25.46
N GLY A 268 44.25 39.55 24.18
CA GLY A 268 45.44 39.12 23.47
C GLY A 268 45.40 39.43 21.99
N ALA A 269 46.09 40.52 21.63
CA ALA A 269 46.29 41.01 20.26
C ALA A 269 47.21 40.10 19.44
N GLY A 270 47.01 40.04 18.13
CA GLY A 270 47.94 39.43 17.17
C GLY A 270 47.51 39.66 15.73
N SER A 271 48.07 40.72 15.14
CA SER A 271 48.08 41.08 13.72
C SER A 271 48.76 40.03 12.86
N SER A 272 48.33 39.96 11.58
CA SER A 272 49.11 40.07 10.33
C SER A 272 48.25 39.50 9.21
N ASP A 273 47.79 40.35 8.25
CA ASP A 273 48.40 40.77 6.99
C ASP A 273 48.71 39.60 6.03
N GLY A 274 48.22 39.82 4.81
CA GLY A 274 48.71 39.23 3.55
C GLY A 274 47.63 38.74 2.63
N GLN A 275 47.09 39.64 1.78
CA GLN A 275 47.39 39.85 0.33
C GLN A 275 46.85 38.75 -0.56
N GLU A 276 45.78 39.09 -1.33
CA GLU A 276 45.70 39.39 -2.78
C GLU A 276 46.47 38.42 -3.68
N ASP A 277 45.73 37.91 -4.65
CA ASP A 277 45.92 38.07 -6.13
C ASP A 277 44.90 37.19 -6.85
N ASP A 278 44.05 37.77 -7.57
CA ASP A 278 43.76 37.96 -9.01
C ASP A 278 44.16 36.79 -9.93
N ASP A 279 43.26 36.61 -10.87
CA ASP A 279 43.33 36.41 -12.32
C ASP A 279 42.72 35.10 -12.87
N ASP A 280 41.68 35.35 -13.67
CA ASP A 280 41.42 35.06 -15.10
C ASP A 280 41.72 33.66 -15.64
N ASP A 281 40.68 32.96 -16.09
CA ASP A 281 40.27 32.73 -17.50
C ASP A 281 38.96 31.95 -17.56
#